data_e3decaf554f00e21ff05002794f37a31
#
_entry.id   e3decaf554f00e21ff05002794f37a31
#
_cell.length_a   1.000
_cell.length_b   1.000
_cell.length_c   1.000
_cell.angle_alpha   90.00
_cell.angle_beta   90.00
_cell.angle_gamma   90.00
#
_symmetry.space_group_name_H-M   'P 1'
#
loop_
_entity.id
_entity.type
_entity.pdbx_description
1 polymer ?
#
loop_
_entity_poly.entity_id
_entity_poly.type
_entity_poly.pdbx_seq_one_letter_code
_entity_poly.pdbx_strand_id
1 'polypeptide(L)'
;MVKNYAIKYSIEFVVIILGITVSFWFNALSIESQDEKERIKVLSSLQLEINEIKFYCDEKKQTWGNDIHLLNEFLTPTKGELNIDNILKITTSKNRIETFMVLYRVFDPPLNRYQSIINSGYLKYVKSEKVKEILSRLHNTSLSHIETAVEHEKQLKQSFLPFITLNHPEVILARDNNQISVNQYSEILSEAIHSDNRLKAKFIMLKRYLEFKL
;
A
#
# COMPACT_ATOMS: atom_id res chain seq x y z
N MET A 1 55.77 55.05 -27.81
CA MET A 1 55.93 53.76 -27.05
C MET A 1 54.71 53.45 -26.15
N VAL A 2 54.25 54.34 -25.31
CA VAL A 2 53.14 54.12 -24.31
C VAL A 2 51.86 53.62 -24.97
N LYS A 3 51.48 54.14 -26.13
CA LYS A 3 50.22 53.80 -26.82
C LYS A 3 50.15 52.34 -27.28
N ASN A 4 51.26 51.73 -27.65
CA ASN A 4 51.28 50.30 -28.06
C ASN A 4 51.18 49.35 -26.88
N TYR A 5 51.66 49.72 -25.70
CA TYR A 5 51.53 48.91 -24.47
C TYR A 5 50.10 48.94 -23.97
N ALA A 6 49.43 50.11 -23.98
CA ALA A 6 48.02 50.23 -23.59
C ALA A 6 47.10 49.34 -24.44
N ILE A 7 47.31 49.33 -25.76
CA ILE A 7 46.56 48.46 -26.68
C ILE A 7 46.80 46.98 -26.38
N LYS A 8 48.06 46.59 -26.17
CA LYS A 8 48.46 45.20 -25.83
C LYS A 8 47.77 44.73 -24.56
N TYR A 9 47.84 45.50 -23.46
CA TYR A 9 47.22 45.16 -22.19
C TYR A 9 45.68 45.16 -22.27
N SER A 10 45.08 46.03 -23.10
CA SER A 10 43.64 45.98 -23.33
C SER A 10 43.18 44.75 -24.03
N ILE A 11 43.96 44.26 -25.02
CA ILE A 11 43.66 42.99 -25.74
C ILE A 11 43.83 41.81 -24.80
N GLU A 12 44.93 41.77 -24.01
CA GLU A 12 45.14 40.71 -23.03
C GLU A 12 44.00 40.64 -22.01
N PHE A 13 43.53 41.81 -21.52
CA PHE A 13 42.41 41.90 -20.59
C PHE A 13 41.09 41.40 -21.19
N VAL A 14 40.80 41.74 -22.45
CA VAL A 14 39.63 41.28 -23.18
C VAL A 14 39.67 39.74 -23.35
N VAL A 15 40.83 39.22 -23.73
CA VAL A 15 41.00 37.76 -23.89
C VAL A 15 40.78 37.02 -22.59
N ILE A 16 41.27 37.53 -21.47
CA ILE A 16 41.05 36.93 -20.15
C ILE A 16 39.59 36.95 -19.79
N ILE A 17 38.88 38.08 -19.95
CA ILE A 17 37.45 38.19 -19.70
C ILE A 17 36.65 37.21 -20.57
N LEU A 18 36.95 37.15 -21.84
CA LEU A 18 36.28 36.22 -22.77
C LEU A 18 36.53 34.77 -22.32
N GLY A 19 37.79 34.40 -21.98
CA GLY A 19 38.11 33.05 -21.49
C GLY A 19 37.31 32.69 -20.21
N ILE A 20 37.23 33.58 -19.26
CA ILE A 20 36.44 33.39 -18.03
C ILE A 20 34.95 33.24 -18.38
N THR A 21 34.40 34.15 -19.20
CA THR A 21 32.98 34.14 -19.58
C THR A 21 32.59 32.84 -20.29
N VAL A 22 33.41 32.40 -21.24
CA VAL A 22 33.20 31.15 -21.97
C VAL A 22 33.29 29.95 -21.03
N SER A 23 34.24 29.96 -20.10
CA SER A 23 34.36 28.89 -19.09
C SER A 23 33.15 28.80 -18.18
N PHE A 24 32.64 29.92 -17.70
CA PHE A 24 31.40 29.96 -16.92
C PHE A 24 30.19 29.50 -17.71
N TRP A 25 30.09 29.87 -18.99
CA TRP A 25 28.99 29.44 -19.87
C TRP A 25 29.00 27.93 -20.10
N PHE A 26 30.17 27.32 -20.41
CA PHE A 26 30.29 25.87 -20.51
C PHE A 26 29.98 25.16 -19.20
N ASN A 27 30.43 25.69 -18.08
CA ASN A 27 30.13 25.13 -16.77
C ASN A 27 28.62 25.17 -16.47
N ALA A 28 27.94 26.27 -16.78
CA ALA A 28 26.49 26.39 -16.61
C ALA A 28 25.72 25.37 -17.47
N LEU A 29 26.11 25.20 -18.75
CA LEU A 29 25.52 24.18 -19.64
C LEU A 29 25.76 22.74 -19.13
N SER A 30 26.93 22.48 -18.57
CA SER A 30 27.28 21.17 -17.98
C SER A 30 26.41 20.87 -16.76
N ILE A 31 26.23 21.87 -15.86
CA ILE A 31 25.38 21.74 -14.68
C ILE A 31 23.92 21.50 -15.09
N GLU A 32 23.39 22.28 -16.04
CA GLU A 32 22.03 22.12 -16.52
C GLU A 32 21.79 20.71 -17.13
N SER A 33 22.74 20.20 -17.91
CA SER A 33 22.69 18.85 -18.47
C SER A 33 22.71 17.77 -17.37
N GLN A 34 23.51 17.97 -16.32
CA GLN A 34 23.58 17.05 -15.19
C GLN A 34 22.29 17.08 -14.36
N ASP A 35 21.75 18.27 -14.08
CA ASP A 35 20.50 18.44 -13.35
C ASP A 35 19.32 17.77 -14.08
N GLU A 36 19.25 17.89 -15.42
CA GLU A 36 18.21 17.22 -16.19
C GLU A 36 18.34 15.69 -16.17
N LYS A 37 19.55 15.14 -16.19
CA LYS A 37 19.78 13.69 -16.01
C LYS A 37 19.31 13.21 -14.63
N GLU A 38 19.67 13.93 -13.57
CA GLU A 38 19.22 13.60 -12.21
C GLU A 38 17.70 13.75 -12.07
N ARG A 39 17.11 14.75 -12.70
CA ARG A 39 15.66 14.92 -12.75
C ARG A 39 14.96 13.72 -13.40
N ILE A 40 15.42 13.27 -14.57
CA ILE A 40 14.86 12.10 -15.26
C ILE A 40 14.96 10.87 -14.36
N LYS A 41 16.11 10.66 -13.73
CA LYS A 41 16.34 9.53 -12.83
C LYS A 41 15.38 9.55 -11.63
N VAL A 42 15.19 10.71 -10.99
CA VAL A 42 14.27 10.89 -9.87
C VAL A 42 12.83 10.61 -10.29
N LEU A 43 12.38 11.21 -11.41
CA LEU A 43 11.02 11.01 -11.90
C LEU A 43 10.76 9.54 -12.31
N SER A 44 11.72 8.89 -12.95
CA SER A 44 11.61 7.46 -13.28
C SER A 44 11.54 6.58 -12.04
N SER A 45 12.32 6.89 -11.01
CA SER A 45 12.31 6.19 -9.73
C SER A 45 10.97 6.34 -9.01
N LEU A 46 10.40 7.55 -8.98
CA LEU A 46 9.07 7.82 -8.41
C LEU A 46 7.96 7.11 -9.21
N GLN A 47 8.02 7.13 -10.53
CA GLN A 47 7.06 6.44 -11.37
C GLN A 47 7.06 4.93 -11.13
N LEU A 48 8.25 4.34 -10.98
CA LEU A 48 8.39 2.92 -10.66
C LEU A 48 7.75 2.59 -9.31
N GLU A 49 8.04 3.38 -8.27
CA GLU A 49 7.45 3.16 -6.94
C GLU A 49 5.92 3.30 -6.97
N ILE A 50 5.38 4.31 -7.65
CA ILE A 50 3.93 4.49 -7.77
C ILE A 50 3.29 3.27 -8.44
N ASN A 51 3.91 2.72 -9.48
CA ASN A 51 3.42 1.54 -10.16
C ASN A 51 3.46 0.30 -9.25
N GLU A 52 4.52 0.14 -8.46
CA GLU A 52 4.64 -0.95 -7.47
C GLU A 52 3.60 -0.82 -6.36
N ILE A 53 3.40 0.40 -5.83
CA ILE A 53 2.35 0.68 -4.83
C ILE A 53 0.98 0.35 -5.41
N LYS A 54 0.70 0.80 -6.64
CA LYS A 54 -0.57 0.51 -7.32
C LYS A 54 -0.81 -0.99 -7.44
N PHE A 55 0.16 -1.72 -7.98
CA PHE A 55 0.06 -3.19 -8.12
C PHE A 55 -0.20 -3.86 -6.77
N TYR A 56 0.56 -3.48 -5.74
CA TYR A 56 0.39 -3.99 -4.37
C TYR A 56 -1.02 -3.70 -3.83
N CYS A 57 -1.52 -2.48 -4.01
CA CYS A 57 -2.86 -2.10 -3.56
C CYS A 57 -3.96 -2.86 -4.32
N ASP A 58 -3.80 -3.07 -5.64
CA ASP A 58 -4.75 -3.83 -6.45
C ASP A 58 -4.84 -5.30 -5.98
N GLU A 59 -3.72 -5.96 -5.67
CA GLU A 59 -3.70 -7.31 -5.09
C GLU A 59 -4.39 -7.36 -3.70
N LYS A 60 -4.10 -6.39 -2.84
CA LYS A 60 -4.76 -6.30 -1.52
C LYS A 60 -6.26 -6.07 -1.66
N LYS A 61 -6.66 -5.18 -2.55
CA LYS A 61 -8.07 -4.89 -2.85
C LYS A 61 -8.83 -6.14 -3.30
N GLN A 62 -8.26 -6.94 -4.19
CA GLN A 62 -8.85 -8.21 -4.61
C GLN A 62 -9.01 -9.17 -3.42
N THR A 63 -7.98 -9.28 -2.59
CA THR A 63 -8.00 -10.18 -1.43
C THR A 63 -9.05 -9.75 -0.40
N TRP A 64 -9.09 -8.46 -0.05
CA TRP A 64 -10.10 -7.92 0.87
C TRP A 64 -11.51 -8.00 0.30
N GLY A 65 -11.66 -7.81 -1.02
CA GLY A 65 -12.93 -8.02 -1.70
C GLY A 65 -13.46 -9.44 -1.55
N ASN A 66 -12.60 -10.44 -1.75
CA ASN A 66 -12.95 -11.84 -1.52
C ASN A 66 -13.32 -12.13 -0.05
N ASP A 67 -12.61 -11.52 0.91
CA ASP A 67 -12.94 -11.64 2.33
C ASP A 67 -14.30 -11.02 2.66
N ILE A 68 -14.63 -9.87 2.05
CA ILE A 68 -15.95 -9.23 2.20
C ILE A 68 -17.06 -10.09 1.58
N HIS A 69 -16.80 -10.72 0.43
CA HIS A 69 -17.77 -11.66 -0.17
C HIS A 69 -18.05 -12.85 0.75
N LEU A 70 -17.00 -13.46 1.34
CA LEU A 70 -17.17 -14.52 2.34
C LEU A 70 -17.98 -14.04 3.55
N LEU A 71 -17.67 -12.84 4.08
CA LEU A 71 -18.40 -12.27 5.19
C LEU A 71 -19.87 -12.02 4.87
N ASN A 72 -20.19 -11.59 3.66
CA ASN A 72 -21.57 -11.39 3.26
C ASN A 72 -22.34 -12.72 3.23
N GLU A 73 -21.74 -13.80 2.72
CA GLU A 73 -22.36 -15.12 2.73
C GLU A 73 -22.66 -15.61 4.16
N PHE A 74 -21.76 -15.35 5.12
CA PHE A 74 -21.98 -15.74 6.51
C PHE A 74 -22.91 -14.80 7.30
N LEU A 75 -23.05 -13.54 6.90
CA LEU A 75 -23.85 -12.54 7.65
C LEU A 75 -25.31 -12.39 7.13
N THR A 76 -25.53 -12.67 5.84
CA THR A 76 -26.78 -12.34 5.17
C THR A 76 -27.87 -13.41 5.32
N PRO A 77 -27.59 -14.71 5.38
CA PRO A 77 -28.66 -15.70 5.41
C PRO A 77 -29.39 -15.74 6.74
N THR A 78 -30.69 -15.90 6.65
CA THR A 78 -31.47 -16.53 7.70
C THR A 78 -31.00 -17.98 7.88
N LYS A 79 -31.15 -18.52 9.10
CA LYS A 79 -30.75 -19.89 9.42
C LYS A 79 -31.25 -20.87 8.34
N GLY A 80 -30.31 -21.53 7.62
CA GLY A 80 -30.61 -22.52 6.57
C GLY A 80 -30.50 -22.03 5.11
N GLU A 81 -30.11 -20.75 4.87
CA GLU A 81 -30.01 -20.19 3.51
C GLU A 81 -28.57 -19.87 3.08
N LEU A 82 -27.57 -20.49 3.75
CA LEU A 82 -26.16 -20.29 3.40
C LEU A 82 -25.91 -20.73 1.94
N ASN A 83 -25.45 -19.83 1.10
CA ASN A 83 -25.15 -20.14 -0.30
C ASN A 83 -23.74 -20.77 -0.39
N ILE A 84 -23.69 -22.08 -0.24
CA ILE A 84 -22.45 -22.87 -0.29
C ILE A 84 -21.75 -22.71 -1.64
N ASP A 85 -22.47 -22.63 -2.76
CA ASP A 85 -21.88 -22.50 -4.09
C ASP A 85 -21.10 -21.18 -4.22
N ASN A 86 -21.58 -20.11 -3.62
CA ASN A 86 -20.85 -18.84 -3.59
C ASN A 86 -19.57 -18.94 -2.75
N ILE A 87 -19.60 -19.63 -1.62
CA ILE A 87 -18.41 -19.89 -0.80
C ILE A 87 -17.40 -20.71 -1.61
N LEU A 88 -17.85 -21.79 -2.28
CA LEU A 88 -16.97 -22.67 -3.05
C LEU A 88 -16.33 -21.99 -4.27
N LYS A 89 -16.97 -20.95 -4.85
CA LYS A 89 -16.37 -20.10 -5.88
C LYS A 89 -15.16 -19.31 -5.35
N ILE A 90 -15.15 -18.98 -4.06
CA ILE A 90 -14.07 -18.22 -3.42
C ILE A 90 -13.02 -19.16 -2.86
N THR A 91 -13.43 -20.26 -2.21
CA THR A 91 -12.50 -21.22 -1.59
C THR A 91 -13.11 -22.60 -1.41
N THR A 92 -12.26 -23.62 -1.63
CA THR A 92 -12.52 -25.02 -1.29
C THR A 92 -11.72 -25.46 -0.05
N SER A 93 -11.18 -24.51 0.72
CA SER A 93 -10.31 -24.79 1.86
C SER A 93 -10.88 -24.26 3.16
N LYS A 94 -11.08 -25.14 4.14
CA LYS A 94 -11.43 -24.76 5.52
C LYS A 94 -10.40 -23.81 6.14
N ASN A 95 -9.12 -24.03 5.84
CA ASN A 95 -8.04 -23.14 6.31
C ASN A 95 -8.22 -21.73 5.80
N ARG A 96 -8.69 -21.54 4.56
CA ARG A 96 -8.91 -20.19 4.01
C ARG A 96 -10.06 -19.48 4.71
N ILE A 97 -11.13 -20.23 5.08
CA ILE A 97 -12.24 -19.69 5.86
C ILE A 97 -11.81 -19.32 7.27
N GLU A 98 -11.02 -20.17 7.94
CA GLU A 98 -10.47 -19.85 9.26
C GLU A 98 -9.50 -18.65 9.20
N THR A 99 -8.62 -18.64 8.20
CA THR A 99 -7.57 -17.61 8.04
C THR A 99 -8.16 -16.21 7.92
N PHE A 100 -9.28 -16.04 7.21
CA PHE A 100 -9.88 -14.71 7.09
C PHE A 100 -10.45 -14.20 8.42
N MET A 101 -10.80 -15.09 9.35
CA MET A 101 -11.30 -14.73 10.68
C MET A 101 -10.19 -14.38 11.68
N VAL A 102 -9.13 -15.20 11.72
CA VAL A 102 -8.14 -15.15 12.81
C VAL A 102 -6.82 -14.49 12.42
N LEU A 103 -6.45 -14.51 11.13
CA LEU A 103 -5.21 -13.91 10.66
C LEU A 103 -5.46 -12.59 9.94
N TYR A 104 -4.78 -11.53 10.38
CA TYR A 104 -4.74 -10.27 9.65
C TYR A 104 -3.64 -10.28 8.58
N ARG A 105 -3.82 -9.47 7.56
CA ARG A 105 -2.81 -9.33 6.50
C ARG A 105 -2.08 -8.02 6.69
N VAL A 106 -0.77 -8.11 6.81
CA VAL A 106 0.10 -6.93 6.90
C VAL A 106 -0.10 -6.07 5.65
N PHE A 107 -0.17 -4.76 5.86
CA PHE A 107 -0.12 -3.77 4.80
C PHE A 107 1.25 -3.09 4.87
N ASP A 108 2.10 -3.42 3.91
CA ASP A 108 3.49 -2.96 3.83
C ASP A 108 3.83 -2.68 2.35
N PRO A 109 3.34 -1.56 1.81
CA PRO A 109 3.63 -1.19 0.44
C PRO A 109 5.10 -0.75 0.26
N PRO A 110 5.69 -0.85 -0.94
CA PRO A 110 7.07 -0.44 -1.20
C PRO A 110 7.19 1.09 -1.23
N LEU A 111 7.73 1.69 -0.16
CA LEU A 111 7.83 3.15 0.02
C LEU A 111 9.27 3.69 0.06
N ASN A 112 10.26 2.86 -0.22
CA ASN A 112 11.67 3.15 0.05
C ASN A 112 12.26 4.23 -0.88
N ARG A 113 11.79 4.35 -2.14
CA ARG A 113 12.35 5.27 -3.13
C ARG A 113 11.98 6.72 -2.82
N TYR A 114 10.72 6.99 -2.51
CA TYR A 114 10.27 8.33 -2.12
C TYR A 114 11.01 8.82 -0.87
N GLN A 115 11.13 7.96 0.13
CA GLN A 115 11.86 8.30 1.35
C GLN A 115 13.35 8.56 1.07
N SER A 116 13.98 7.77 0.19
CA SER A 116 15.37 7.98 -0.22
C SER A 116 15.55 9.31 -0.97
N ILE A 117 14.61 9.66 -1.85
CA ILE A 117 14.61 10.93 -2.60
C ILE A 117 14.47 12.13 -1.67
N ILE A 118 13.61 12.04 -0.64
CA ILE A 118 13.50 13.09 0.39
C ILE A 118 14.81 13.23 1.17
N ASN A 119 15.32 12.13 1.70
CA ASN A 119 16.51 12.12 2.56
C ASN A 119 17.77 12.62 1.84
N SER A 120 17.85 12.39 0.52
CA SER A 120 18.98 12.90 -0.30
C SER A 120 18.77 14.34 -0.80
N GLY A 121 17.65 14.98 -0.51
CA GLY A 121 17.31 16.33 -1.00
C GLY A 121 16.96 16.38 -2.49
N TYR A 122 16.76 15.24 -3.14
CA TYR A 122 16.49 15.15 -4.58
C TYR A 122 15.05 15.51 -4.95
N LEU A 123 14.18 15.73 -3.98
CA LEU A 123 12.82 16.23 -4.23
C LEU A 123 12.81 17.59 -4.95
N LYS A 124 13.91 18.36 -4.88
CA LYS A 124 14.10 19.60 -5.65
C LYS A 124 13.96 19.41 -7.16
N TYR A 125 14.26 18.23 -7.68
CA TYR A 125 14.15 17.90 -9.10
C TYR A 125 12.70 17.67 -9.56
N VAL A 126 11.76 17.50 -8.65
CA VAL A 126 10.32 17.48 -8.94
C VAL A 126 9.84 18.93 -9.02
N LYS A 127 9.77 19.51 -10.23
CA LYS A 127 9.44 20.93 -10.44
C LYS A 127 7.98 21.29 -10.11
N SER A 128 7.06 20.33 -10.17
CA SER A 128 5.63 20.55 -9.93
C SER A 128 5.28 20.44 -8.46
N GLU A 129 4.87 21.54 -7.84
CA GLU A 129 4.39 21.57 -6.45
C GLU A 129 3.17 20.67 -6.26
N LYS A 130 2.27 20.64 -7.25
CA LYS A 130 1.10 19.73 -7.22
C LYS A 130 1.51 18.26 -7.15
N VAL A 131 2.56 17.86 -7.87
CA VAL A 131 3.08 16.48 -7.81
C VAL A 131 3.68 16.20 -6.44
N LYS A 132 4.45 17.14 -5.88
CA LYS A 132 5.02 17.01 -4.52
C LYS A 132 3.91 16.85 -3.47
N GLU A 133 2.84 17.65 -3.57
CA GLU A 133 1.69 17.58 -2.67
C GLU A 133 0.98 16.21 -2.76
N ILE A 134 0.73 15.72 -4.00
CA ILE A 134 0.10 14.41 -4.21
C ILE A 134 0.96 13.29 -3.62
N LEU A 135 2.28 13.31 -3.88
CA LEU A 135 3.21 12.33 -3.33
C LEU A 135 3.22 12.37 -1.80
N SER A 136 3.33 13.57 -1.22
CA SER A 136 3.29 13.73 0.24
C SER A 136 1.97 13.22 0.85
N ARG A 137 0.83 13.54 0.23
CA ARG A 137 -0.48 13.06 0.67
C ARG A 137 -0.61 11.55 0.56
N LEU A 138 -0.13 10.95 -0.54
CA LEU A 138 -0.12 9.50 -0.71
C LEU A 138 0.66 8.82 0.42
N HIS A 139 1.91 9.22 0.64
CA HIS A 139 2.81 8.57 1.59
C HIS A 139 2.49 8.85 3.06
N ASN A 140 2.07 10.07 3.39
CA ASN A 140 1.88 10.48 4.79
C ASN A 140 0.43 10.40 5.28
N THR A 141 -0.56 10.35 4.36
CA THR A 141 -1.97 10.39 4.75
C THR A 141 -2.72 9.17 4.25
N SER A 142 -2.76 8.95 2.92
CA SER A 142 -3.63 7.92 2.34
C SER A 142 -3.22 6.50 2.78
N LEU A 143 -1.92 6.20 2.73
CA LEU A 143 -1.42 4.89 3.15
C LEU A 143 -1.53 4.69 4.67
N SER A 144 -1.29 5.73 5.46
CA SER A 144 -1.44 5.69 6.92
C SER A 144 -2.88 5.42 7.37
N HIS A 145 -3.89 5.89 6.63
CA HIS A 145 -5.28 5.52 6.91
C HIS A 145 -5.53 4.02 6.75
N ILE A 146 -4.96 3.41 5.68
CA ILE A 146 -5.08 1.96 5.49
C ILE A 146 -4.34 1.19 6.59
N GLU A 147 -3.14 1.62 6.98
CA GLU A 147 -2.38 1.03 8.08
C GLU A 147 -3.17 1.05 9.39
N THR A 148 -3.81 2.18 9.70
CA THR A 148 -4.67 2.33 10.89
C THR A 148 -5.85 1.34 10.84
N ALA A 149 -6.50 1.19 9.69
CA ALA A 149 -7.59 0.23 9.53
C ALA A 149 -7.12 -1.22 9.67
N VAL A 150 -5.92 -1.54 9.17
CA VAL A 150 -5.30 -2.86 9.33
C VAL A 150 -4.97 -3.15 10.80
N GLU A 151 -4.50 -2.15 11.57
CA GLU A 151 -4.22 -2.34 13.00
C GLU A 151 -5.52 -2.57 13.80
N HIS A 152 -6.59 -1.86 13.50
CA HIS A 152 -7.90 -2.13 14.10
C HIS A 152 -8.44 -3.53 13.74
N GLU A 153 -8.28 -3.95 12.48
CA GLU A 153 -8.60 -5.33 12.05
C GLU A 153 -7.79 -6.36 12.84
N LYS A 154 -6.49 -6.14 12.99
CA LYS A 154 -5.59 -7.02 13.75
C LYS A 154 -6.06 -7.20 15.19
N GLN A 155 -6.34 -6.10 15.91
CA GLN A 155 -6.85 -6.14 17.28
C GLN A 155 -8.17 -6.90 17.37
N LEU A 156 -9.09 -6.67 16.44
CA LEU A 156 -10.35 -7.40 16.38
C LEU A 156 -10.11 -8.91 16.16
N LYS A 157 -9.30 -9.29 15.16
CA LYS A 157 -8.99 -10.70 14.83
C LYS A 157 -8.26 -11.43 15.96
N GLN A 158 -7.39 -10.75 16.69
CA GLN A 158 -6.77 -11.30 17.89
C GLN A 158 -7.79 -11.68 18.96
N SER A 159 -8.96 -11.04 18.97
CA SER A 159 -10.05 -11.35 19.89
C SER A 159 -10.96 -12.50 19.41
N PHE A 160 -10.86 -12.94 18.15
CA PHE A 160 -11.70 -14.00 17.60
C PHE A 160 -11.30 -15.38 18.16
N LEU A 161 -10.03 -15.73 18.09
CA LEU A 161 -9.61 -17.07 18.48
C LEU A 161 -9.93 -17.42 19.93
N PRO A 162 -9.59 -16.57 20.94
CA PRO A 162 -10.02 -16.82 22.32
C PRO A 162 -11.53 -16.91 22.48
N PHE A 163 -12.27 -16.03 21.77
CA PHE A 163 -13.72 -16.01 21.85
C PHE A 163 -14.34 -17.30 21.28
N ILE A 164 -13.91 -17.72 20.08
CA ILE A 164 -14.42 -18.94 19.43
C ILE A 164 -14.04 -20.17 20.24
N THR A 165 -12.81 -20.28 20.71
CA THR A 165 -12.35 -21.42 21.52
C THR A 165 -13.17 -21.57 22.80
N LEU A 166 -13.57 -20.48 23.43
CA LEU A 166 -14.32 -20.51 24.68
C LEU A 166 -15.83 -20.75 24.48
N ASN A 167 -16.44 -20.11 23.45
CA ASN A 167 -17.89 -20.09 23.28
C ASN A 167 -18.40 -21.00 22.16
N HIS A 168 -17.55 -21.33 21.17
CA HIS A 168 -17.88 -22.10 19.97
C HIS A 168 -16.76 -23.09 19.62
N PRO A 169 -16.33 -23.97 20.57
CA PRO A 169 -15.22 -24.92 20.32
C PRO A 169 -15.48 -25.86 19.14
N GLU A 170 -16.77 -26.12 18.83
CA GLU A 170 -17.18 -26.93 17.68
C GLU A 170 -16.64 -26.41 16.34
N VAL A 171 -16.48 -25.09 16.19
CA VAL A 171 -15.92 -24.45 14.98
C VAL A 171 -14.46 -24.84 14.82
N ILE A 172 -13.67 -24.80 15.91
CA ILE A 172 -12.24 -25.19 15.87
C ILE A 172 -12.10 -26.68 15.63
N LEU A 173 -12.88 -27.51 16.32
CA LEU A 173 -12.84 -28.96 16.17
C LEU A 173 -13.28 -29.41 14.76
N ALA A 174 -14.28 -28.75 14.17
CA ALA A 174 -14.73 -29.05 12.82
C ALA A 174 -13.66 -28.70 11.75
N ARG A 175 -12.89 -27.65 11.99
CA ARG A 175 -11.79 -27.27 11.10
C ARG A 175 -10.73 -28.36 10.99
N ASP A 176 -10.30 -28.93 12.10
CA ASP A 176 -9.24 -29.95 12.14
C ASP A 176 -9.73 -31.35 11.79
N ASN A 177 -11.03 -31.60 11.83
CA ASN A 177 -11.59 -32.89 11.47
C ASN A 177 -11.58 -33.11 9.96
N ASN A 178 -10.73 -34.03 9.47
CA ASN A 178 -10.60 -34.36 8.05
C ASN A 178 -11.87 -35.00 7.43
N GLN A 179 -12.80 -35.51 8.25
CA GLN A 179 -14.06 -36.09 7.78
C GLN A 179 -15.12 -35.02 7.50
N ILE A 180 -14.94 -33.79 8.02
CA ILE A 180 -15.84 -32.69 7.80
C ILE A 180 -15.44 -31.95 6.51
N SER A 181 -16.37 -31.88 5.56
CA SER A 181 -16.20 -31.13 4.30
C SER A 181 -16.21 -29.62 4.54
N VAL A 182 -15.81 -28.83 3.52
CA VAL A 182 -15.92 -27.36 3.57
C VAL A 182 -17.35 -26.91 3.75
N ASN A 183 -18.31 -27.61 3.14
CA ASN A 183 -19.74 -27.30 3.24
C ASN A 183 -20.23 -27.45 4.68
N GLN A 184 -19.97 -28.59 5.30
CA GLN A 184 -20.33 -28.84 6.69
C GLN A 184 -19.63 -27.86 7.66
N TYR A 185 -18.35 -27.55 7.43
CA TYR A 185 -17.65 -26.56 8.21
C TYR A 185 -18.29 -25.16 8.10
N SER A 186 -18.69 -24.78 6.88
CA SER A 186 -19.35 -23.50 6.63
C SER A 186 -20.72 -23.42 7.31
N GLU A 187 -21.47 -24.53 7.34
CA GLU A 187 -22.73 -24.61 8.07
C GLU A 187 -22.55 -24.47 9.58
N ILE A 188 -21.57 -25.19 10.16
CA ILE A 188 -21.23 -25.07 11.59
C ILE A 188 -20.85 -23.65 11.95
N LEU A 189 -20.00 -23.01 11.14
CA LEU A 189 -19.60 -21.62 11.37
C LEU A 189 -20.77 -20.66 11.25
N SER A 190 -21.64 -20.84 10.23
CA SER A 190 -22.84 -20.03 10.04
C SER A 190 -23.80 -20.17 11.21
N GLU A 191 -23.99 -21.39 11.73
CA GLU A 191 -24.82 -21.64 12.91
C GLU A 191 -24.27 -20.94 14.14
N ALA A 192 -22.96 -21.01 14.39
CA ALA A 192 -22.30 -20.30 15.49
C ALA A 192 -22.51 -18.78 15.40
N ILE A 193 -22.37 -18.19 14.20
CA ILE A 193 -22.58 -16.75 13.97
C ILE A 193 -24.03 -16.34 14.23
N HIS A 194 -25.02 -17.17 13.84
CA HIS A 194 -26.44 -16.82 13.98
C HIS A 194 -27.00 -17.12 15.36
N SER A 195 -26.40 -18.05 16.09
CA SER A 195 -26.79 -18.38 17.47
C SER A 195 -26.21 -17.41 18.52
N ASP A 196 -25.06 -16.74 18.23
CA ASP A 196 -24.43 -15.80 19.17
C ASP A 196 -24.30 -14.39 18.56
N ASN A 197 -25.14 -13.47 19.05
CA ASN A 197 -25.11 -12.08 18.63
C ASN A 197 -23.75 -11.39 18.88
N ARG A 198 -22.95 -11.85 19.84
CA ARG A 198 -21.61 -11.31 20.11
C ARG A 198 -20.65 -11.71 19.01
N LEU A 199 -20.71 -12.96 18.55
CA LEU A 199 -19.92 -13.43 17.41
C LEU A 199 -20.37 -12.69 16.13
N LYS A 200 -21.67 -12.60 15.88
CA LYS A 200 -22.23 -11.87 14.74
C LYS A 200 -21.77 -10.41 14.72
N ALA A 201 -21.77 -9.73 15.87
CA ALA A 201 -21.28 -8.35 15.98
C ALA A 201 -19.79 -8.22 15.62
N LYS A 202 -18.95 -9.18 16.03
CA LYS A 202 -17.53 -9.21 15.63
C LYS A 202 -17.37 -9.35 14.10
N PHE A 203 -18.15 -10.21 13.44
CA PHE A 203 -18.14 -10.35 11.98
C PHE A 203 -18.59 -9.08 11.26
N ILE A 204 -19.62 -8.39 11.77
CA ILE A 204 -20.07 -7.10 11.24
C ILE A 204 -18.96 -6.05 11.36
N MET A 205 -18.28 -5.98 12.51
CA MET A 205 -17.15 -5.05 12.68
C MET A 205 -15.99 -5.39 11.77
N LEU A 206 -15.67 -6.69 11.60
CA LEU A 206 -14.65 -7.12 10.66
C LEU A 206 -14.96 -6.68 9.22
N LYS A 207 -16.22 -6.85 8.78
CA LYS A 207 -16.69 -6.38 7.48
C LYS A 207 -16.46 -4.88 7.31
N ARG A 208 -16.83 -4.06 8.29
CA ARG A 208 -16.63 -2.60 8.26
C ARG A 208 -15.16 -2.22 8.12
N TYR A 209 -14.25 -2.89 8.86
CA TYR A 209 -12.81 -2.61 8.73
C TYR A 209 -12.25 -3.02 7.36
N LEU A 210 -12.77 -4.08 6.75
CA LEU A 210 -12.38 -4.47 5.39
C LEU A 210 -12.91 -3.48 4.35
N GLU A 211 -14.17 -3.06 4.47
CA GLU A 211 -14.81 -2.07 3.58
C GLU A 211 -14.11 -0.70 3.65
N PHE A 212 -13.64 -0.31 4.83
CA PHE A 212 -12.92 0.95 5.02
C PHE A 212 -11.57 1.01 4.27
N LYS A 213 -10.99 -0.13 3.90
CA LYS A 213 -9.71 -0.23 3.18
C LYS A 213 -9.87 -0.21 1.66
N LEU A 214 -11.09 -0.36 1.13
CA LEU A 214 -11.38 -0.39 -0.31
C LEU A 214 -11.67 0.99 -0.89
#